data_5903a513c8fa3c31ef4df01377137e8b
#
_entry.id   5903a513c8fa3c31ef4df01377137e8b
#
_cell.length_a   1.000
_cell.length_b   1.000
_cell.length_c   1.000
_cell.angle_alpha   90.00
_cell.angle_beta   90.00
_cell.angle_gamma   90.00
#
_symmetry.space_group_name_H-M   'P 1'
#
loop_
_entity.id
_entity.type
_entity.pdbx_description
1 polymer ?
#
loop_
_entity_poly.entity_id
_entity_poly.type
_entity_poly.pdbx_seq_one_letter_code
_entity_poly.pdbx_strand_id
1 'polypeptide(L)'
;HRAERIKLPNLQAHAIFHAIVENQIAEGLAPVVKAMARLTAEGLSRHDAIHAIASVLARHINELVNAKADEKDSAAVYAAAVERLTAKRWRRG
;
A
#
# COMPACT_ATOMS: atom_id res chain seq x y z
N HIS A 1 3.25 -10.78 14.62
CA HIS A 1 3.35 -10.67 14.39
C HIS A 1 3.45 -10.53 14.26
N ARG A 2 3.17 -10.57 14.77
CA ARG A 2 3.18 -10.36 14.42
C ARG A 2 2.72 -10.10 13.94
N ALA A 3 2.27 -10.11 14.08
CA ALA A 3 1.71 -9.89 13.50
C ALA A 3 1.26 -9.51 13.10
N GLU A 4 0.90 -9.57 14.01
CA GLU A 4 0.60 -8.92 13.62
C GLU A 4 0.86 -8.15 12.67
N ARG A 5 1.42 -7.87 12.77
CA ARG A 5 1.54 -7.26 11.52
C ARG A 5 0.68 -7.96 10.53
N ILE A 6 0.25 -7.27 9.52
CA ILE A 6 -0.60 -7.89 8.54
C ILE A 6 0.23 -8.77 7.68
N LYS A 7 -0.09 -10.04 7.74
CA LYS A 7 0.48 -10.97 6.84
C LYS A 7 -0.54 -11.24 5.79
N LEU A 8 -0.12 -11.18 4.57
CA LEU A 8 -0.97 -11.67 3.52
C LEU A 8 -1.02 -13.18 3.69
N PRO A 9 -2.21 -13.74 3.89
CA PRO A 9 -2.31 -15.12 4.35
C PRO A 9 -1.75 -16.14 3.38
N ASN A 10 -1.58 -15.78 2.12
CA ASN A 10 -1.04 -16.74 1.17
C ASN A 10 -0.52 -15.99 -0.04
N LEU A 11 0.14 -16.75 -0.92
CA LEU A 11 0.73 -16.17 -2.11
C LEU A 11 -0.30 -15.54 -3.02
N GLN A 12 -1.52 -16.09 -3.04
CA GLN A 12 -2.56 -15.54 -3.88
C GLN A 12 -2.95 -14.13 -3.46
N ALA A 13 -3.13 -13.93 -2.15
CA ALA A 13 -3.48 -12.61 -1.65
C ALA A 13 -2.36 -11.62 -1.94
N HIS A 14 -1.12 -12.04 -1.74
CA HIS A 14 0.03 -11.20 -2.04
C HIS A 14 0.04 -10.80 -3.51
N ALA A 15 -0.18 -11.76 -4.40
CA ALA A 15 -0.20 -11.48 -5.83
C ALA A 15 -1.32 -10.54 -6.21
N ILE A 16 -2.49 -10.69 -5.59
CA ILE A 16 -3.63 -9.82 -5.85
C ILE A 16 -3.30 -8.37 -5.50
N PHE A 17 -2.73 -8.15 -4.32
CA PHE A 17 -2.41 -6.79 -3.90
C PHE A 17 -1.33 -6.18 -4.79
N HIS A 18 -0.33 -6.97 -5.20
CA HIS A 18 0.66 -6.48 -6.15
C HIS A 18 0.01 -6.09 -7.48
N ALA A 19 -0.91 -6.92 -7.97
CA ALA A 19 -1.58 -6.63 -9.23
C ALA A 19 -2.40 -5.35 -9.14
N ILE A 20 -3.07 -5.12 -8.00
CA ILE A 20 -3.85 -3.91 -7.82
C ILE A 20 -2.93 -2.68 -7.88
N VAL A 21 -1.80 -2.71 -7.19
CA VAL A 21 -0.88 -1.59 -7.20
C VAL A 21 -0.31 -1.37 -8.60
N GLU A 22 0.03 -2.44 -9.32
CA GLU A 22 0.52 -2.30 -10.69
C GLU A 22 -0.53 -1.64 -11.57
N ASN A 23 -1.80 -2.03 -11.41
CA ASN A 23 -2.88 -1.41 -12.16
C ASN A 23 -3.05 0.07 -11.80
N GLN A 24 -2.90 0.40 -10.53
CA GLN A 24 -2.98 1.80 -10.11
C GLN A 24 -1.87 2.62 -10.75
N ILE A 25 -0.69 2.07 -10.87
CA ILE A 25 0.43 2.73 -11.54
C ILE A 25 0.11 2.92 -13.02
N ALA A 26 -0.36 1.86 -13.65
CA ALA A 26 -0.68 1.90 -15.09
C ALA A 26 -1.79 2.90 -15.40
N GLU A 27 -2.74 3.04 -14.50
CA GLU A 27 -3.85 3.98 -14.68
C GLU A 27 -3.49 5.40 -14.26
N GLY A 28 -2.30 5.60 -13.73
CA GLY A 28 -1.84 6.93 -13.34
C GLY A 28 -2.49 7.49 -12.10
N LEU A 29 -2.86 6.63 -11.16
CA LEU A 29 -3.43 7.08 -9.89
C LEU A 29 -2.39 7.93 -9.16
N ALA A 30 -2.66 9.23 -9.04
CA ALA A 30 -1.65 10.20 -8.63
C ALA A 30 -0.94 9.87 -7.32
N PRO A 31 -1.63 9.54 -6.21
CA PRO A 31 -0.90 9.25 -4.97
C PRO A 31 0.07 8.08 -5.12
N VAL A 32 -0.33 7.06 -5.87
CA VAL A 32 0.50 5.88 -6.05
C VAL A 32 1.70 6.18 -6.95
N VAL A 33 1.46 6.89 -8.06
CA VAL A 33 2.55 7.27 -8.96
C VAL A 33 3.58 8.12 -8.24
N LYS A 34 3.10 9.10 -7.47
CA LYS A 34 4.00 9.96 -6.70
C LYS A 34 4.77 9.18 -5.64
N ALA A 35 4.10 8.23 -5.00
CA ALA A 35 4.75 7.40 -4.00
C ALA A 35 5.84 6.54 -4.63
N MET A 36 5.58 5.99 -5.82
CA MET A 36 6.61 5.20 -6.50
C MET A 36 7.84 6.05 -6.77
N ALA A 37 7.65 7.26 -7.26
CA ALA A 37 8.78 8.14 -7.54
C ALA A 37 9.55 8.47 -6.25
N ARG A 38 8.81 8.79 -5.19
CA ARG A 38 9.44 9.14 -3.92
C ARG A 38 10.20 7.96 -3.32
N LEU A 39 9.56 6.80 -3.27
CA LEU A 39 10.16 5.64 -2.63
C LEU A 39 11.40 5.16 -3.37
N THR A 40 11.37 5.19 -4.71
CA THR A 40 12.55 4.81 -5.46
C THR A 40 13.66 5.85 -5.30
N ALA A 41 13.31 7.13 -5.22
CA ALA A 41 14.29 8.16 -4.94
C ALA A 41 14.91 7.99 -3.55
N GLU A 42 14.15 7.42 -2.62
CA GLU A 42 14.63 7.16 -1.26
C GLU A 42 15.41 5.86 -1.14
N GLY A 43 15.62 5.16 -2.24
CA GLY A 43 16.50 4.01 -2.26
C GLY A 43 15.83 2.65 -2.36
N LEU A 44 14.51 2.59 -2.45
CA LEU A 44 13.84 1.31 -2.62
C LEU A 44 13.88 0.89 -4.07
N SER A 45 14.02 -0.42 -4.30
CA SER A 45 13.84 -0.97 -5.64
C SER A 45 12.37 -0.80 -6.04
N ARG A 46 12.10 -0.94 -7.34
CA ARG A 46 10.72 -0.91 -7.81
C ARG A 46 9.89 -1.97 -7.12
N HIS A 47 10.44 -3.17 -6.98
CA HIS A 47 9.74 -4.27 -6.32
C HIS A 47 9.40 -3.92 -4.87
N ASP A 48 10.37 -3.39 -4.14
CA ASP A 48 10.15 -3.03 -2.74
C ASP A 48 9.16 -1.88 -2.61
N ALA A 49 9.22 -0.91 -3.52
CA ALA A 49 8.28 0.20 -3.49
C ALA A 49 6.85 -0.29 -3.70
N ILE A 50 6.66 -1.20 -4.67
CA ILE A 50 5.34 -1.78 -4.90
C ILE A 50 4.89 -2.56 -3.67
N HIS A 51 5.78 -3.33 -3.07
CA HIS A 51 5.47 -4.11 -1.88
C HIS A 51 5.05 -3.20 -0.72
N ALA A 52 5.74 -2.08 -0.54
CA ALA A 52 5.42 -1.14 0.52
C ALA A 52 4.02 -0.54 0.32
N ILE A 53 3.70 -0.14 -0.91
CA ILE A 53 2.38 0.40 -1.22
C ILE A 53 1.32 -0.69 -1.04
N ALA A 54 1.60 -1.90 -1.48
CA ALA A 54 0.67 -3.02 -1.33
C ALA A 54 0.38 -3.30 0.16
N SER A 55 1.36 -3.11 1.02
CA SER A 55 1.17 -3.28 2.46
C SER A 55 0.21 -2.23 3.02
N VAL A 56 0.31 -0.99 2.54
CA VAL A 56 -0.61 0.07 2.93
C VAL A 56 -2.03 -0.28 2.47
N LEU A 57 -2.14 -0.75 1.23
CA LEU A 57 -3.44 -1.14 0.69
C LEU A 57 -4.06 -2.27 1.50
N ALA A 58 -3.28 -3.29 1.84
CA ALA A 58 -3.78 -4.42 2.61
C ALA A 58 -4.28 -3.97 3.98
N ARG A 59 -3.53 -3.09 4.63
CA ARG A 59 -3.95 -2.55 5.93
C ARG A 59 -5.23 -1.76 5.81
N HIS A 60 -5.31 -0.95 4.75
CA HIS A 60 -6.49 -0.13 4.50
C HIS A 60 -7.74 -0.97 4.34
N ILE A 61 -7.64 -2.04 3.53
CA ILE A 61 -8.76 -2.93 3.30
C ILE A 61 -9.16 -3.65 4.58
N ASN A 62 -8.16 -4.08 5.36
CA ASN A 62 -8.43 -4.73 6.62
C ASN A 62 -9.18 -3.79 7.57
N GLU A 63 -8.79 -2.53 7.62
CA GLU A 63 -9.45 -1.55 8.47
C GLU A 63 -10.88 -1.27 8.01
N LEU A 64 -11.10 -1.22 6.69
CA LEU A 64 -12.44 -1.02 6.17
C LEU A 64 -13.36 -2.16 6.58
N VAL A 65 -12.89 -3.38 6.45
CA VAL A 65 -13.70 -4.55 6.79
C VAL A 65 -14.01 -4.59 8.28
N ASN A 66 -13.01 -4.34 9.10
CA ASN A 66 -13.16 -4.49 10.55
C ASN A 66 -13.86 -3.32 11.20
N ALA A 67 -13.64 -2.12 10.69
CA ALA A 67 -14.20 -0.91 11.30
C ALA A 67 -15.50 -0.47 10.68
N LYS A 68 -15.92 -1.12 9.60
CA LYS A 68 -17.11 -0.72 8.86
C LYS A 68 -17.06 0.74 8.47
N ALA A 69 -15.88 1.17 8.01
CA ALA A 69 -15.67 2.56 7.65
C ALA A 69 -16.57 2.98 6.49
N ASP A 70 -16.84 4.28 6.44
CA ASP A 70 -17.63 4.86 5.38
C ASP A 70 -16.88 4.78 4.06
N GLU A 71 -17.48 4.15 3.06
CA GLU A 71 -16.88 4.02 1.75
C GLU A 71 -16.60 5.35 1.08
N LYS A 72 -17.38 6.37 1.42
CA LYS A 72 -17.21 7.68 0.79
C LYS A 72 -15.83 8.27 1.03
N ASP A 73 -15.27 7.98 2.20
CA ASP A 73 -13.98 8.54 2.56
C ASP A 73 -12.83 7.58 2.29
N SER A 74 -13.14 6.38 1.81
CA SER A 74 -12.15 5.33 1.65
C SER A 74 -10.99 5.72 0.73
N ALA A 75 -11.29 6.28 -0.42
CA ALA A 75 -10.24 6.65 -1.37
C ALA A 75 -9.34 7.73 -0.80
N ALA A 76 -9.91 8.71 -0.09
CA ALA A 76 -9.13 9.78 0.51
C ALA A 76 -8.24 9.26 1.62
N VAL A 77 -8.75 8.34 2.44
CA VAL A 77 -7.98 7.75 3.52
C VAL A 77 -6.81 6.94 2.97
N TYR A 78 -7.07 6.15 1.94
CA TYR A 78 -6.00 5.38 1.29
C TYR A 78 -4.94 6.31 0.70
N ALA A 79 -5.37 7.33 -0.04
CA ALA A 79 -4.45 8.28 -0.65
C ALA A 79 -3.57 8.96 0.42
N ALA A 80 -4.17 9.37 1.53
CA ALA A 80 -3.42 10.02 2.60
C ALA A 80 -2.40 9.06 3.21
N ALA A 81 -2.77 7.79 3.39
CA ALA A 81 -1.86 6.80 3.93
C ALA A 81 -0.68 6.57 2.99
N VAL A 82 -0.95 6.48 1.69
CA VAL A 82 0.11 6.31 0.70
C VAL A 82 1.03 7.52 0.70
N GLU A 83 0.46 8.72 0.82
CA GLU A 83 1.26 9.95 0.82
C GLU A 83 2.19 10.04 2.02
N ARG A 84 1.82 9.42 3.14
CA ARG A 84 2.68 9.42 4.33
C ARG A 84 3.76 8.35 4.30
N LEU A 85 3.68 7.43 3.34
CA LEU A 85 4.62 6.33 3.27
C LEU A 85 6.00 6.81 2.84
N THR A 86 7.02 6.39 3.56
CA THR A 86 8.41 6.65 3.19
C THR A 86 9.20 5.36 3.30
N ALA A 87 10.35 5.32 2.62
CA ALA A 87 11.21 4.14 2.69
C ALA A 87 11.62 3.87 4.14
N LYS A 88 11.91 4.94 4.88
CA LYS A 88 12.33 4.80 6.27
C LYS A 88 11.23 4.17 7.12
N ARG A 89 10.00 4.64 6.96
CA ARG A 89 8.87 4.09 7.72
C ARG A 89 8.64 2.63 7.35
N TRP A 90 8.72 2.33 6.08
CA TRP A 90 8.50 0.96 5.64
C TRP A 90 9.56 0.01 6.19
N ARG A 91 10.81 0.47 6.20
CA ARG A 91 11.91 -0.37 6.71
C ARG A 91 11.82 -0.61 8.21
N ARG A 92 11.24 0.33 8.93
CA ARG A 92 11.05 0.16 10.37
C ARG A 92 9.97 -0.85 10.68
N GLY A 93 9.04 -0.94 9.81
CA GLY A 93 7.87 -1.62 10.06
C GLY A 93 7.48 -2.83 10.02
#